data_84b4de731df6c5c200fa3dae24d030b9
#
_entry.id   84b4de731df6c5c200fa3dae24d030b9
#
_cell.length_a   1.000
_cell.length_b   1.000
_cell.length_c   1.000
_cell.angle_alpha   90.00
_cell.angle_beta   90.00
_cell.angle_gamma   90.00
#
_symmetry.space_group_name_H-M   'P 1'
#
loop_
_entity.id
_entity.type
_entity.pdbx_description
1 polymer ?
#
loop_
_entity_poly.entity_id
_entity_poly.type
_entity_poly.pdbx_seq_one_letter_code
_entity_poly.pdbx_strand_id
1 'polypeptide(L)'
;MTSWVLSQGWVLKTKHISQSGGLMSNDSLKLVGAIGTSISYQGAQDSISLKGGFFSSVSGIYKKPTKLLTEVNDTIKTTQDSVNVQAVAIDINGIRSATLNIQIGGARNILKLPMYSINDSTYQVSIPDTLLSVRNFRSWVVTVDSMYYEAISNYDTPVLEFSENELKMDDTLSRYPSGVISNRWRMVSWPAELLNGDLKNSNLKDGYVFYDWDMQTGEWTKPDTIIIGKAYWFKHNFDDNVIFTNNNSVGRAMPLMDYELTLKDTGWNIIGSPFSFPVTVEYDSLPVSLYTYGYNDSTETDGWTEPTSTLIPWSGYAVYAQHAGQKLTVKTFENDIIENNRSSSRVDPKEWTLNLRLKSENYLDYSTIIGRTNQGKDGKDLLDRPALPAIESYVAVRTEING
;
A
#
# COMPACT_ATOMS: atom_id res chain seq x y z
N MET A 1 26.58 -6.87 49.85
CA MET A 1 26.61 -5.66 48.96
C MET A 1 28.05 -5.30 48.73
N THR A 2 28.62 -5.69 47.65
CA THR A 2 30.02 -5.36 47.31
C THR A 2 29.99 -4.18 46.34
N SER A 3 30.33 -3.01 46.82
CA SER A 3 30.53 -1.83 45.98
C SER A 3 31.93 -1.91 45.37
N TRP A 4 32.02 -1.99 44.06
CA TRP A 4 33.28 -1.88 43.36
C TRP A 4 33.54 -0.43 43.03
N VAL A 5 34.52 0.16 43.67
CA VAL A 5 35.04 1.48 43.30
C VAL A 5 36.23 1.25 42.39
N LEU A 6 36.08 1.58 41.12
CA LEU A 6 37.22 1.65 40.20
C LEU A 6 37.90 3.01 40.35
N SER A 7 39.18 3.01 40.50
CA SER A 7 40.01 4.23 40.58
C SER A 7 39.88 4.99 39.25
N GLN A 8 39.47 6.21 39.31
CA GLN A 8 39.25 7.21 38.27
C GLN A 8 37.77 7.47 37.90
N GLY A 9 36.95 7.79 38.90
CA GLY A 9 35.69 8.49 38.66
C GLY A 9 34.54 7.69 38.07
N TRP A 10 34.58 6.38 38.13
CA TRP A 10 33.46 5.53 37.70
C TRP A 10 32.39 5.49 38.79
N VAL A 11 31.16 5.75 38.41
CA VAL A 11 30.00 5.68 39.30
C VAL A 11 29.02 4.64 38.79
N LEU A 12 28.68 3.68 39.64
CA LEU A 12 27.59 2.76 39.39
C LEU A 12 26.26 3.49 39.53
N LYS A 13 25.55 3.71 38.45
CA LYS A 13 24.28 4.47 38.40
C LYS A 13 23.02 3.64 38.58
N THR A 14 23.10 2.36 38.92
CA THR A 14 21.91 1.56 39.21
C THR A 14 21.93 1.02 40.63
N LYS A 15 20.80 1.05 41.29
CA LYS A 15 20.61 0.52 42.65
C LYS A 15 20.32 -0.99 42.68
N HIS A 16 20.09 -1.59 41.48
CA HIS A 16 19.81 -3.02 41.37
C HIS A 16 20.82 -3.68 40.45
N ILE A 17 21.72 -4.42 41.03
CA ILE A 17 22.45 -5.46 40.34
C ILE A 17 21.61 -6.72 40.50
N SER A 18 20.73 -7.00 39.50
CA SER A 18 20.07 -8.29 39.44
C SER A 18 21.15 -9.33 39.22
N GLN A 19 21.15 -10.35 39.96
CA GLN A 19 22.10 -11.47 40.09
C GLN A 19 23.40 -11.45 39.27
N SER A 20 23.58 -10.56 38.32
CA SER A 20 24.76 -10.46 37.45
C SER A 20 24.75 -9.36 36.40
N GLY A 21 24.32 -8.15 36.68
CA GLY A 21 24.41 -7.08 35.70
C GLY A 21 24.38 -5.67 36.29
N GLY A 22 24.97 -4.73 35.60
CA GLY A 22 25.01 -3.34 36.01
C GLY A 22 25.35 -2.37 34.86
N LEU A 23 25.03 -1.11 35.08
CA LEU A 23 25.43 0.00 34.25
C LEU A 23 26.58 0.75 34.91
N MET A 24 27.69 0.87 34.23
CA MET A 24 28.82 1.69 34.62
C MET A 24 29.04 2.77 33.59
N SER A 25 29.18 4.00 33.96
CA SER A 25 29.43 5.09 33.02
C SER A 25 30.27 6.21 33.62
N ASN A 26 31.10 6.82 32.81
CA ASN A 26 31.67 8.15 33.02
C ASN A 26 31.36 9.04 31.81
N ASP A 27 31.90 10.23 31.75
CA ASP A 27 31.61 11.18 30.64
C ASP A 27 32.00 10.66 29.24
N SER A 28 32.90 9.68 29.16
CA SER A 28 33.43 9.15 27.92
C SER A 28 33.07 7.68 27.66
N LEU A 29 32.58 6.92 28.65
CA LEU A 29 32.33 5.51 28.51
C LEU A 29 31.08 5.09 29.29
N LYS A 30 30.23 4.32 28.63
CA LYS A 30 29.08 3.68 29.26
C LYS A 30 29.19 2.17 29.09
N LEU A 31 29.28 1.47 30.21
CA LEU A 31 29.37 0.01 30.24
C LEU A 31 28.07 -0.58 30.77
N VAL A 32 27.46 -1.47 30.02
CA VAL A 32 26.30 -2.25 30.44
C VAL A 32 26.69 -3.72 30.44
N GLY A 33 26.63 -4.39 31.57
CA GLY A 33 27.02 -5.77 31.72
C GLY A 33 25.99 -6.60 32.47
N ALA A 34 25.80 -7.85 32.06
CA ALA A 34 25.05 -8.86 32.78
C ALA A 34 25.83 -10.17 32.76
N ILE A 35 26.05 -10.80 33.93
CA ILE A 35 26.75 -12.07 34.07
C ILE A 35 25.69 -13.17 34.26
N GLY A 36 25.66 -14.19 33.38
CA GLY A 36 24.81 -15.36 33.57
C GLY A 36 23.39 -15.26 32.98
N THR A 37 23.07 -14.24 32.20
CA THR A 37 21.81 -14.14 31.45
C THR A 37 22.06 -14.06 29.97
N SER A 38 21.18 -14.66 29.19
CA SER A 38 21.18 -14.54 27.72
C SER A 38 20.61 -13.22 27.20
N ILE A 39 20.23 -12.31 28.10
CA ILE A 39 19.64 -11.02 27.75
C ILE A 39 20.75 -10.01 27.51
N SER A 40 20.85 -9.54 26.27
CA SER A 40 21.77 -8.47 25.90
C SER A 40 21.11 -7.10 26.07
N TYR A 41 21.76 -6.20 26.79
CA TYR A 41 21.39 -4.79 26.82
C TYR A 41 22.25 -4.00 25.86
N GLN A 42 21.62 -3.09 25.14
CA GLN A 42 22.31 -2.17 24.25
C GLN A 42 22.33 -0.77 24.88
N GLY A 43 23.51 -0.22 25.03
CA GLY A 43 23.69 1.18 25.38
C GLY A 43 24.70 1.83 24.44
N ALA A 44 24.37 3.00 23.95
CA ALA A 44 25.25 3.79 23.08
C ALA A 44 25.38 5.21 23.62
N GLN A 45 26.57 5.70 23.65
CA GLN A 45 26.87 7.12 23.80
C GLN A 45 28.20 7.41 23.09
N ASP A 46 28.15 8.39 22.21
CA ASP A 46 29.27 8.90 21.40
C ASP A 46 29.94 7.84 20.50
N SER A 47 31.04 7.28 20.86
CA SER A 47 31.81 6.42 19.95
C SER A 47 31.94 4.96 20.39
N ILE A 48 31.41 4.58 21.55
CA ILE A 48 31.56 3.23 22.09
C ILE A 48 30.20 2.67 22.51
N SER A 49 29.82 1.54 21.92
CA SER A 49 28.66 0.74 22.34
C SER A 49 29.16 -0.62 22.86
N LEU A 50 28.80 -0.95 24.10
CA LEU A 50 29.12 -2.25 24.70
C LEU A 50 27.83 -3.06 24.85
N LYS A 51 27.82 -4.29 24.38
CA LYS A 51 26.75 -5.25 24.63
C LYS A 51 27.24 -6.26 25.64
N GLY A 52 26.54 -6.40 26.77
CA GLY A 52 26.89 -7.31 27.85
C GLY A 52 26.07 -8.59 27.84
N GLY A 53 26.70 -9.70 28.10
CA GLY A 53 26.17 -11.08 28.25
C GLY A 53 27.33 -12.04 28.17
N PHE A 54 27.18 -13.26 28.73
CA PHE A 54 28.28 -14.23 28.85
C PHE A 54 28.94 -14.59 27.50
N PHE A 55 28.24 -14.41 26.40
CA PHE A 55 28.73 -14.62 25.04
C PHE A 55 28.70 -13.35 24.17
N SER A 56 28.26 -12.22 24.70
CA SER A 56 28.59 -11.00 24.03
C SER A 56 30.05 -10.73 24.35
N SER A 57 30.91 -11.33 23.54
CA SER A 57 32.25 -10.80 23.40
C SER A 57 32.14 -9.29 23.50
N VAL A 58 33.07 -8.68 24.12
CA VAL A 58 33.33 -7.25 24.02
C VAL A 58 33.31 -6.96 22.52
N SER A 59 32.13 -6.78 21.99
CA SER A 59 31.95 -6.29 20.63
C SER A 59 32.30 -4.80 20.71
N GLY A 60 33.56 -4.60 21.05
CA GLY A 60 34.10 -3.25 21.02
C GLY A 60 33.93 -2.77 19.61
N ILE A 61 33.20 -1.66 19.45
CA ILE A 61 33.28 -0.88 18.22
C ILE A 61 32.69 -1.56 16.98
N TYR A 62 31.61 -2.31 17.13
CA TYR A 62 30.88 -2.79 15.95
C TYR A 62 29.76 -1.79 15.63
N LYS A 63 30.09 -0.83 14.81
CA LYS A 63 29.10 -0.01 14.15
C LYS A 63 28.57 -0.79 12.96
N LYS A 64 27.24 -0.84 12.80
CA LYS A 64 26.64 -1.10 11.50
C LYS A 64 27.34 -0.24 10.45
N PRO A 65 27.41 -0.64 9.18
CA PRO A 65 27.93 0.21 8.13
C PRO A 65 27.47 1.65 8.32
N THR A 66 28.41 2.57 8.48
CA THR A 66 28.15 3.92 9.04
C THR A 66 27.42 4.82 8.07
N LYS A 67 27.42 4.46 6.78
CA LYS A 67 26.75 5.24 5.76
C LYS A 67 26.34 4.32 4.62
N LEU A 68 25.02 4.26 4.39
CA LEU A 68 24.44 3.60 3.24
C LEU A 68 23.54 4.62 2.53
N LEU A 69 23.94 5.09 1.38
CA LEU A 69 23.18 5.96 0.49
C LEU A 69 22.93 5.17 -0.80
N THR A 70 21.70 5.22 -1.27
CA THR A 70 21.32 4.72 -2.58
C THR A 70 21.00 5.89 -3.49
N GLU A 71 21.38 5.79 -4.73
CA GLU A 71 21.02 6.74 -5.79
C GLU A 71 20.33 5.96 -6.89
N VAL A 72 19.00 6.10 -6.96
CA VAL A 72 18.19 5.71 -8.10
C VAL A 72 17.60 6.99 -8.69
N ASN A 73 17.50 7.07 -9.99
CA ASN A 73 16.86 8.22 -10.63
C ASN A 73 15.42 8.37 -10.16
N ASP A 74 14.99 9.56 -9.80
CA ASP A 74 13.61 9.85 -9.35
C ASP A 74 12.56 9.45 -10.40
N THR A 75 12.92 9.53 -11.68
CA THR A 75 12.06 9.12 -12.81
C THR A 75 12.82 8.16 -13.72
N ILE A 76 12.22 7.01 -13.97
CA ILE A 76 12.73 5.95 -14.84
C ILE A 76 11.72 5.74 -15.97
N LYS A 77 12.21 5.35 -17.16
CA LYS A 77 11.36 5.02 -18.29
C LYS A 77 11.38 3.52 -18.58
N THR A 78 10.22 2.94 -18.90
CA THR A 78 10.13 1.53 -19.33
C THR A 78 10.93 1.24 -20.59
N THR A 79 11.20 2.26 -21.42
CA THR A 79 11.95 2.15 -22.66
C THR A 79 13.47 2.14 -22.48
N GLN A 80 13.96 2.22 -21.26
CA GLN A 80 15.40 2.13 -20.98
C GLN A 80 15.84 0.67 -21.00
N ASP A 81 16.98 0.36 -21.62
CA ASP A 81 17.55 -0.99 -21.64
C ASP A 81 17.95 -1.46 -20.24
N SER A 82 18.28 -0.53 -19.37
CA SER A 82 18.61 -0.82 -17.97
C SER A 82 18.68 0.45 -17.12
N VAL A 83 18.62 0.28 -15.80
CA VAL A 83 18.80 1.36 -14.82
C VAL A 83 19.95 1.03 -13.91
N ASN A 84 20.96 1.90 -13.88
CA ASN A 84 22.08 1.74 -12.98
C ASN A 84 21.74 2.28 -11.60
N VAL A 85 21.95 1.43 -10.59
CA VAL A 85 21.80 1.78 -9.19
C VAL A 85 23.16 1.77 -8.53
N GLN A 86 23.46 2.84 -7.82
CA GLN A 86 24.68 2.96 -7.03
C GLN A 86 24.37 3.08 -5.56
N ALA A 87 25.23 2.47 -4.75
CA ALA A 87 25.16 2.57 -3.30
C ALA A 87 26.54 2.89 -2.73
N VAL A 88 26.59 3.82 -1.80
CA VAL A 88 27.81 4.10 -1.03
C VAL A 88 27.69 3.45 0.33
N ALA A 89 28.56 2.49 0.61
CA ALA A 89 28.62 1.79 1.88
C ALA A 89 30.03 1.87 2.46
N ILE A 90 30.11 2.34 3.69
CA ILE A 90 31.39 2.51 4.40
C ILE A 90 31.33 1.81 5.74
N ASP A 91 32.28 0.94 5.98
CA ASP A 91 32.47 0.27 7.27
C ASP A 91 33.95 0.12 7.60
N ILE A 92 34.28 0.24 8.89
CA ILE A 92 35.68 0.14 9.35
C ILE A 92 36.28 -1.26 9.16
N ASN A 93 35.44 -2.28 9.14
CA ASN A 93 35.84 -3.68 8.94
C ASN A 93 35.84 -4.07 7.45
N GLY A 94 35.44 -3.14 6.57
CA GLY A 94 35.24 -3.39 5.16
C GLY A 94 33.89 -4.07 4.87
N ILE A 95 33.35 -3.82 3.69
CA ILE A 95 32.10 -4.42 3.21
C ILE A 95 32.43 -5.75 2.53
N ARG A 96 31.81 -6.82 2.99
CA ARG A 96 31.93 -8.16 2.44
C ARG A 96 31.06 -8.34 1.19
N SER A 97 29.81 -7.85 1.25
CA SER A 97 28.86 -7.93 0.15
C SER A 97 27.85 -6.80 0.19
N ALA A 98 27.40 -6.40 -0.99
CA ALA A 98 26.27 -5.51 -1.18
C ALA A 98 25.25 -6.17 -2.12
N THR A 99 23.97 -6.06 -1.83
CA THR A 99 22.90 -6.67 -2.60
C THR A 99 21.77 -5.67 -2.75
N LEU A 100 21.34 -5.42 -3.98
CA LEU A 100 20.13 -4.68 -4.29
C LEU A 100 18.94 -5.66 -4.22
N ASN A 101 18.00 -5.39 -3.35
CA ASN A 101 16.74 -6.09 -3.28
C ASN A 101 15.69 -5.28 -4.06
N ILE A 102 14.89 -5.97 -4.87
CA ILE A 102 13.84 -5.36 -5.71
C ILE A 102 12.55 -6.12 -5.45
N GLN A 103 11.49 -5.40 -5.23
CA GLN A 103 10.14 -5.95 -5.13
C GLN A 103 9.22 -5.23 -6.11
N ILE A 104 8.66 -5.99 -7.05
CA ILE A 104 7.72 -5.50 -8.06
C ILE A 104 6.35 -5.31 -7.41
N GLY A 105 5.60 -4.30 -7.85
CA GLY A 105 4.24 -4.05 -7.38
C GLY A 105 3.34 -5.28 -7.51
N GLY A 106 2.64 -5.61 -6.42
CA GLY A 106 1.78 -6.79 -6.31
C GLY A 106 2.52 -8.13 -6.24
N ALA A 107 3.87 -8.17 -6.25
CA ALA A 107 4.64 -9.39 -6.09
C ALA A 107 5.04 -9.60 -4.62
N ARG A 108 4.93 -10.84 -4.14
CA ARG A 108 5.43 -11.21 -2.81
C ARG A 108 6.92 -11.51 -2.80
N ASN A 109 7.46 -11.91 -3.94
CA ASN A 109 8.86 -12.32 -4.05
C ASN A 109 9.78 -11.11 -4.15
N ILE A 110 10.91 -11.19 -3.46
CA ILE A 110 12.00 -10.22 -3.52
C ILE A 110 13.09 -10.79 -4.42
N LEU A 111 13.43 -10.04 -5.46
CA LEU A 111 14.57 -10.31 -6.31
C LEU A 111 15.82 -9.74 -5.66
N LYS A 112 16.93 -10.48 -5.73
CA LYS A 112 18.21 -10.09 -5.14
C LYS A 112 19.27 -10.02 -6.23
N LEU A 113 19.77 -8.82 -6.49
CA LEU A 113 20.83 -8.57 -7.47
C LEU A 113 22.14 -8.27 -6.73
N PRO A 114 23.17 -9.12 -6.86
CA PRO A 114 24.48 -8.82 -6.30
C PRO A 114 25.05 -7.53 -6.90
N MET A 115 25.55 -6.64 -6.04
CA MET A 115 26.24 -5.43 -6.46
C MET A 115 27.74 -5.67 -6.49
N TYR A 116 28.44 -5.08 -7.47
CA TYR A 116 29.89 -5.14 -7.56
C TYR A 116 30.53 -3.82 -7.15
N SER A 117 31.68 -3.91 -6.53
CA SER A 117 32.44 -2.74 -6.09
C SER A 117 33.05 -2.01 -7.29
N ILE A 118 32.88 -0.70 -7.36
CA ILE A 118 33.56 0.18 -8.34
C ILE A 118 34.82 0.77 -7.69
N ASN A 119 34.75 1.01 -6.39
CA ASN A 119 35.87 1.48 -5.55
C ASN A 119 35.63 1.02 -4.11
N ASP A 120 36.47 1.45 -3.18
CA ASP A 120 36.45 1.01 -1.79
C ASP A 120 35.12 1.21 -1.05
N SER A 121 34.27 2.10 -1.55
CA SER A 121 33.02 2.46 -0.86
C SER A 121 31.79 2.46 -1.76
N THR A 122 31.94 2.36 -3.08
CA THR A 122 30.83 2.47 -4.04
C THR A 122 30.57 1.12 -4.70
N TYR A 123 29.30 0.72 -4.66
CA TYR A 123 28.80 -0.51 -5.24
C TYR A 123 27.79 -0.18 -6.32
N GLN A 124 27.75 -0.95 -7.39
CA GLN A 124 26.84 -0.73 -8.51
C GLN A 124 26.21 -2.03 -8.98
N VAL A 125 24.97 -1.92 -9.50
CA VAL A 125 24.30 -2.98 -10.24
C VAL A 125 23.35 -2.36 -11.25
N SER A 126 23.08 -3.06 -12.34
CA SER A 126 22.11 -2.65 -13.35
C SER A 126 20.82 -3.44 -13.18
N ILE A 127 19.69 -2.74 -13.09
CA ILE A 127 18.34 -3.31 -13.14
C ILE A 127 18.01 -3.50 -14.62
N PRO A 128 17.72 -4.72 -15.08
CA PRO A 128 17.39 -4.97 -16.50
C PRO A 128 15.99 -4.43 -16.86
N ASP A 129 15.78 -4.13 -18.12
CA ASP A 129 14.52 -3.67 -18.72
C ASP A 129 13.33 -4.57 -18.38
N THR A 130 13.54 -5.88 -18.32
CA THR A 130 12.50 -6.87 -17.98
C THR A 130 11.82 -6.63 -16.62
N LEU A 131 12.44 -5.85 -15.74
CA LEU A 131 11.87 -5.45 -14.45
C LEU A 131 11.20 -4.07 -14.50
N LEU A 132 11.35 -3.33 -15.60
CA LEU A 132 10.76 -2.01 -15.80
C LEU A 132 9.38 -2.17 -16.43
N SER A 133 8.33 -2.19 -15.62
CA SER A 133 6.96 -2.40 -16.09
C SER A 133 6.00 -1.42 -15.43
N VAL A 134 4.80 -1.28 -15.99
CA VAL A 134 3.71 -0.45 -15.43
C VAL A 134 3.33 -0.78 -13.98
N ARG A 135 3.81 -1.91 -13.45
CA ARG A 135 3.62 -2.29 -12.05
C ARG A 135 4.58 -1.57 -11.11
N ASN A 136 5.63 -0.97 -11.66
CA ASN A 136 6.70 -0.31 -10.92
C ASN A 136 7.40 -1.26 -9.92
N PHE A 137 8.39 -0.75 -9.19
CA PHE A 137 9.11 -1.50 -8.17
C PHE A 137 9.52 -0.60 -7.00
N ARG A 138 9.82 -1.21 -5.87
CA ARG A 138 10.62 -0.61 -4.80
C ARG A 138 11.93 -1.35 -4.66
N SER A 139 12.96 -0.63 -4.25
CA SER A 139 14.29 -1.22 -4.06
C SER A 139 14.90 -0.77 -2.75
N TRP A 140 15.83 -1.56 -2.24
CA TRP A 140 16.67 -1.23 -1.10
C TRP A 140 17.94 -2.04 -1.13
N VAL A 141 19.00 -1.49 -0.58
CA VAL A 141 20.30 -2.16 -0.53
C VAL A 141 20.52 -2.77 0.85
N VAL A 142 21.00 -3.99 0.85
CA VAL A 142 21.48 -4.69 2.03
C VAL A 142 22.99 -4.88 1.89
N THR A 143 23.75 -4.38 2.84
CA THR A 143 25.19 -4.61 2.92
C THR A 143 25.54 -5.45 4.12
N VAL A 144 26.53 -6.32 3.95
CA VAL A 144 27.08 -7.16 5.01
C VAL A 144 28.57 -6.82 5.15
N ASP A 145 29.00 -6.52 6.35
CA ASP A 145 30.42 -6.28 6.63
C ASP A 145 31.22 -7.59 6.78
N SER A 146 32.53 -7.47 6.97
CA SER A 146 33.40 -8.63 7.18
C SER A 146 33.17 -9.37 8.48
N MET A 147 32.41 -8.78 9.40
CA MET A 147 32.01 -9.38 10.67
C MET A 147 30.55 -9.91 10.64
N TYR A 148 29.93 -9.95 9.44
CA TYR A 148 28.56 -10.42 9.21
C TYR A 148 27.46 -9.55 9.83
N TYR A 149 27.71 -8.27 10.08
CA TYR A 149 26.65 -7.34 10.42
C TYR A 149 25.99 -6.79 9.18
N GLU A 150 24.66 -6.69 9.25
CA GLU A 150 23.84 -6.18 8.15
C GLU A 150 23.46 -4.73 8.37
N ALA A 151 23.51 -3.94 7.30
CA ALA A 151 22.86 -2.64 7.21
C ALA A 151 21.89 -2.64 6.01
N ILE A 152 20.76 -1.97 6.21
CA ILE A 152 19.67 -1.89 5.23
C ILE A 152 19.42 -0.40 4.96
N SER A 153 19.37 -0.02 3.68
CA SER A 153 18.99 1.33 3.26
C SER A 153 17.49 1.58 3.47
N ASN A 154 17.06 2.82 3.34
CA ASN A 154 15.65 3.13 3.13
C ASN A 154 15.16 2.52 1.81
N TYR A 155 13.84 2.37 1.70
CA TYR A 155 13.22 2.01 0.44
C TYR A 155 13.33 3.18 -0.55
N ASP A 156 13.63 2.84 -1.79
CA ASP A 156 13.62 3.74 -2.93
C ASP A 156 12.49 3.30 -3.87
N THR A 157 11.64 4.26 -4.27
CA THR A 157 10.43 4.01 -5.06
C THR A 157 10.34 5.04 -6.17
N PRO A 158 10.91 4.79 -7.34
CA PRO A 158 10.93 5.75 -8.42
C PRO A 158 9.52 5.97 -9.01
N VAL A 159 9.33 7.10 -9.68
CA VAL A 159 8.26 7.27 -10.66
C VAL A 159 8.66 6.54 -11.92
N LEU A 160 7.81 5.64 -12.41
CA LEU A 160 8.08 4.93 -13.65
C LEU A 160 7.19 5.46 -14.76
N GLU A 161 7.80 6.11 -15.75
CA GLU A 161 7.15 6.61 -16.95
C GLU A 161 7.10 5.51 -18.02
N PHE A 162 5.92 5.23 -18.53
CA PHE A 162 5.69 4.22 -19.56
C PHE A 162 5.11 4.83 -20.83
N SER A 163 5.39 4.18 -21.96
CA SER A 163 4.99 4.64 -23.27
C SER A 163 3.51 4.33 -23.57
N GLU A 164 3.07 4.81 -24.73
CA GLU A 164 1.73 4.55 -25.25
C GLU A 164 1.46 3.05 -25.35
N ASN A 165 0.24 2.64 -25.00
CA ASN A 165 -0.24 1.25 -25.08
C ASN A 165 0.51 0.20 -24.24
N GLU A 166 1.33 0.60 -23.27
CA GLU A 166 1.96 -0.34 -22.33
C GLU A 166 1.04 -0.73 -21.17
N LEU A 167 0.20 0.20 -20.71
CA LEU A 167 -0.80 -0.10 -19.70
C LEU A 167 -2.06 -0.66 -20.38
N LYS A 168 -2.41 -1.91 -20.08
CA LYS A 168 -3.54 -2.62 -20.69
C LYS A 168 -4.44 -3.28 -19.66
N MET A 169 -5.73 -3.30 -19.97
CA MET A 169 -6.74 -3.93 -19.12
C MET A 169 -6.72 -5.47 -19.17
N ASP A 170 -6.18 -6.07 -20.22
CA ASP A 170 -6.11 -7.53 -20.41
C ASP A 170 -5.07 -8.25 -19.56
N ASP A 171 -4.50 -7.57 -18.56
CA ASP A 171 -3.64 -8.17 -17.55
C ASP A 171 -4.43 -9.11 -16.63
N THR A 172 -3.81 -10.20 -16.21
CA THR A 172 -4.37 -11.20 -15.30
C THR A 172 -4.74 -10.64 -13.91
N LEU A 173 -4.15 -9.52 -13.52
CA LEU A 173 -4.45 -8.80 -12.27
C LEU A 173 -5.62 -7.82 -12.41
N SER A 174 -6.10 -7.60 -13.63
CA SER A 174 -7.24 -6.74 -13.92
C SER A 174 -8.56 -7.35 -13.44
N ARG A 175 -9.51 -6.48 -13.11
CA ARG A 175 -10.91 -6.89 -12.89
C ARG A 175 -11.56 -7.43 -14.17
N TYR A 176 -11.15 -6.93 -15.31
CA TYR A 176 -11.73 -7.24 -16.62
C TYR A 176 -10.67 -7.76 -17.60
N PRO A 177 -10.06 -8.94 -17.34
CA PRO A 177 -8.97 -9.45 -18.17
C PRO A 177 -9.41 -9.78 -19.60
N SER A 178 -10.71 -10.02 -19.82
CA SER A 178 -11.31 -10.21 -21.14
C SER A 178 -11.99 -8.95 -21.69
N GLY A 179 -11.73 -7.79 -21.09
CA GLY A 179 -12.37 -6.53 -21.44
C GLY A 179 -13.76 -6.34 -20.82
N VAL A 180 -14.32 -5.15 -21.00
CA VAL A 180 -15.66 -4.78 -20.54
C VAL A 180 -16.68 -5.27 -21.56
N ILE A 181 -17.69 -6.02 -21.11
CA ILE A 181 -18.72 -6.62 -21.95
C ILE A 181 -19.72 -5.56 -22.46
N SER A 182 -20.29 -5.83 -23.65
CA SER A 182 -21.28 -4.98 -24.31
C SER A 182 -22.60 -4.87 -23.54
N ASN A 183 -23.27 -3.75 -23.70
CA ASN A 183 -24.63 -3.46 -23.20
C ASN A 183 -24.83 -3.61 -21.67
N ARG A 184 -23.75 -3.59 -20.89
CA ARG A 184 -23.76 -3.66 -19.44
C ARG A 184 -23.04 -2.46 -18.80
N TRP A 185 -23.61 -1.95 -17.73
CA TRP A 185 -22.92 -0.94 -16.94
C TRP A 185 -21.80 -1.56 -16.12
N ARG A 186 -20.64 -0.92 -16.11
CA ARG A 186 -19.48 -1.27 -15.28
C ARG A 186 -18.85 -0.02 -14.71
N MET A 187 -18.30 -0.16 -13.55
CA MET A 187 -17.46 0.88 -12.96
C MET A 187 -16.00 0.61 -13.36
N VAL A 188 -15.41 1.55 -14.06
CA VAL A 188 -14.03 1.45 -14.56
C VAL A 188 -13.15 2.57 -14.04
N SER A 189 -11.86 2.31 -13.92
CA SER A 189 -10.82 3.28 -13.52
C SER A 189 -9.53 3.01 -14.28
N TRP A 190 -8.62 3.98 -14.29
CA TRP A 190 -7.27 3.79 -14.82
C TRP A 190 -6.26 3.71 -13.67
N PRO A 191 -5.49 2.62 -13.60
CA PRO A 191 -4.58 2.37 -12.47
C PRO A 191 -3.20 3.01 -12.67
N ALA A 192 -3.16 4.23 -13.18
CA ALA A 192 -1.97 5.06 -13.37
C ALA A 192 -2.36 6.50 -13.67
N GLU A 193 -1.41 7.41 -13.58
CA GLU A 193 -1.55 8.78 -14.06
C GLU A 193 -1.35 8.82 -15.58
N LEU A 194 -2.33 9.34 -16.33
CA LEU A 194 -2.22 9.59 -17.76
C LEU A 194 -1.87 11.05 -18.00
N LEU A 195 -0.76 11.32 -18.70
CA LEU A 195 -0.33 12.70 -19.00
C LEU A 195 -1.25 13.39 -19.99
N ASN A 196 -1.97 12.62 -20.81
CA ASN A 196 -3.04 13.11 -21.65
C ASN A 196 -4.27 12.21 -21.47
N GLY A 197 -4.96 12.41 -20.35
CA GLY A 197 -6.15 11.66 -19.98
C GLY A 197 -7.44 12.14 -20.68
N ASP A 198 -7.36 12.97 -21.74
CA ASP A 198 -8.51 13.49 -22.46
C ASP A 198 -9.29 12.34 -23.16
N LEU A 199 -10.52 12.14 -22.75
CA LEU A 199 -11.43 11.13 -23.32
C LEU A 199 -11.76 11.38 -24.80
N LYS A 200 -11.65 12.62 -25.29
CA LYS A 200 -11.85 12.93 -26.71
C LYS A 200 -10.77 12.32 -27.60
N ASN A 201 -9.60 12.06 -27.05
CA ASN A 201 -8.49 11.40 -27.75
C ASN A 201 -8.49 9.88 -27.54
N SER A 202 -9.52 9.34 -26.88
CA SER A 202 -9.66 7.90 -26.71
C SER A 202 -9.91 7.22 -28.06
N ASN A 203 -9.38 5.99 -28.23
CA ASN A 203 -9.63 5.17 -29.42
C ASN A 203 -11.06 4.61 -29.47
N LEU A 204 -11.92 5.01 -28.54
CA LEU A 204 -13.31 4.59 -28.49
C LEU A 204 -14.09 5.28 -29.60
N LYS A 205 -14.77 4.48 -30.42
CA LYS A 205 -15.70 4.95 -31.46
C LYS A 205 -17.02 5.38 -30.81
N ASP A 206 -17.86 6.05 -31.59
CA ASP A 206 -19.24 6.32 -31.16
C ASP A 206 -19.94 5.02 -30.74
N GLY A 207 -20.75 5.06 -29.69
CA GLY A 207 -21.46 3.87 -29.18
C GLY A 207 -21.07 3.51 -27.74
N TYR A 208 -20.46 4.44 -27.04
CA TYR A 208 -20.19 4.30 -25.60
C TYR A 208 -20.68 5.53 -24.82
N VAL A 209 -20.83 5.34 -23.52
CA VAL A 209 -21.11 6.41 -22.56
C VAL A 209 -20.22 6.28 -21.35
N PHE A 210 -19.72 7.43 -20.88
CA PHE A 210 -19.05 7.58 -19.59
C PHE A 210 -19.82 8.55 -18.73
N TYR A 211 -19.97 8.23 -17.44
CA TYR A 211 -20.52 9.11 -16.44
C TYR A 211 -19.67 9.15 -15.19
N ASP A 212 -19.59 10.33 -14.62
CA ASP A 212 -19.08 10.66 -13.32
C ASP A 212 -20.23 11.04 -12.40
N TRP A 213 -20.11 10.71 -11.12
CA TRP A 213 -21.09 11.08 -10.12
C TRP A 213 -20.72 12.40 -9.47
N ASP A 214 -21.57 13.40 -9.59
CA ASP A 214 -21.44 14.65 -8.87
C ASP A 214 -22.29 14.60 -7.59
N MET A 215 -21.62 14.49 -6.45
CA MET A 215 -22.27 14.40 -5.15
C MET A 215 -22.98 15.71 -4.74
N GLN A 216 -22.53 16.86 -5.24
CA GLN A 216 -23.10 18.15 -4.87
C GLN A 216 -24.46 18.37 -5.53
N THR A 217 -24.56 18.01 -6.79
CA THR A 217 -25.80 18.11 -7.56
C THR A 217 -26.66 16.85 -7.47
N GLY A 218 -26.06 15.70 -7.14
CA GLY A 218 -26.73 14.41 -7.20
C GLY A 218 -27.00 13.93 -8.63
N GLU A 219 -26.22 14.41 -9.60
CA GLU A 219 -26.42 14.16 -11.02
C GLU A 219 -25.24 13.42 -11.65
N TRP A 220 -25.52 12.73 -12.73
CA TRP A 220 -24.53 12.09 -13.58
C TRP A 220 -24.00 13.08 -14.61
N THR A 221 -22.70 13.35 -14.60
CA THR A 221 -22.03 14.25 -15.53
C THR A 221 -21.11 13.48 -16.47
N LYS A 222 -20.88 14.02 -17.67
CA LYS A 222 -19.89 13.42 -18.59
C LYS A 222 -18.51 13.94 -18.25
N PRO A 223 -17.54 13.07 -17.91
CA PRO A 223 -16.18 13.51 -17.67
C PRO A 223 -15.48 13.91 -18.98
N ASP A 224 -14.68 14.94 -18.92
CA ASP A 224 -13.81 15.32 -20.04
C ASP A 224 -12.46 14.60 -20.00
N THR A 225 -12.00 14.26 -18.81
CA THR A 225 -10.67 13.66 -18.57
C THR A 225 -10.72 12.53 -17.56
N ILE A 226 -9.77 11.61 -17.70
CA ILE A 226 -9.51 10.52 -16.76
C ILE A 226 -8.57 11.03 -15.68
N ILE A 227 -8.95 10.85 -14.42
CA ILE A 227 -8.20 11.27 -13.24
C ILE A 227 -7.80 10.02 -12.45
N ILE A 228 -6.53 9.91 -12.09
CA ILE A 228 -6.03 8.83 -11.24
C ILE A 228 -6.75 8.80 -9.88
N GLY A 229 -7.04 7.60 -9.40
CA GLY A 229 -7.76 7.40 -8.13
C GLY A 229 -9.27 7.64 -8.23
N LYS A 230 -9.78 8.04 -9.39
CA LYS A 230 -11.20 8.22 -9.68
C LYS A 230 -11.72 7.10 -10.58
N ALA A 231 -12.99 6.77 -10.45
CA ALA A 231 -13.65 5.82 -11.33
C ALA A 231 -14.89 6.40 -11.97
N TYR A 232 -15.36 5.73 -13.00
CA TYR A 232 -16.42 6.20 -13.88
C TYR A 232 -17.38 5.06 -14.19
N TRP A 233 -18.63 5.38 -14.41
CA TRP A 233 -19.58 4.46 -15.00
C TRP A 233 -19.38 4.42 -16.52
N PHE A 234 -19.28 3.21 -17.04
CA PHE A 234 -19.05 2.95 -18.47
C PHE A 234 -20.03 1.93 -19.01
N LYS A 235 -20.53 2.18 -20.20
CA LYS A 235 -21.34 1.26 -20.99
C LYS A 235 -21.05 1.46 -22.47
N HIS A 236 -21.07 0.38 -23.26
CA HIS A 236 -20.91 0.43 -24.71
C HIS A 236 -21.85 -0.57 -25.38
N ASN A 237 -22.03 -0.42 -26.71
CA ASN A 237 -22.83 -1.29 -27.56
C ASN A 237 -22.03 -1.91 -28.70
N PHE A 238 -20.70 -1.97 -28.59
CA PHE A 238 -19.85 -2.63 -29.59
C PHE A 238 -20.08 -4.15 -29.57
N ASP A 239 -19.83 -4.83 -30.70
CA ASP A 239 -19.95 -6.28 -30.80
C ASP A 239 -18.90 -7.00 -29.95
N ASP A 240 -17.67 -6.46 -29.87
CA ASP A 240 -16.58 -7.00 -29.10
C ASP A 240 -16.46 -6.32 -27.73
N ASN A 241 -15.86 -7.02 -26.76
CA ASN A 241 -15.51 -6.44 -25.48
C ASN A 241 -14.50 -5.30 -25.64
N VAL A 242 -14.64 -4.27 -24.81
CA VAL A 242 -13.70 -3.14 -24.81
C VAL A 242 -12.54 -3.44 -23.88
N ILE A 243 -11.33 -3.45 -24.41
CA ILE A 243 -10.09 -3.51 -23.66
C ILE A 243 -9.51 -2.08 -23.59
N PHE A 244 -9.49 -1.51 -22.40
CA PHE A 244 -8.85 -0.22 -22.21
C PHE A 244 -7.34 -0.33 -22.15
N THR A 245 -6.69 0.71 -22.63
CA THR A 245 -5.24 0.94 -22.54
C THR A 245 -4.99 2.36 -22.05
N ASN A 246 -3.73 2.76 -21.94
CA ASN A 246 -3.40 4.18 -21.82
C ASN A 246 -3.51 4.95 -23.14
N ASN A 247 -4.08 4.30 -24.18
CA ASN A 247 -4.26 4.87 -25.51
C ASN A 247 -2.94 5.48 -26.05
N ASN A 248 -3.04 6.64 -26.69
CA ASN A 248 -1.88 7.39 -27.22
C ASN A 248 -1.29 8.33 -26.16
N SER A 249 -1.43 8.02 -24.88
CA SER A 249 -0.91 8.82 -23.79
C SER A 249 0.29 8.16 -23.14
N VAL A 250 1.34 8.91 -22.94
CA VAL A 250 2.38 8.55 -21.95
C VAL A 250 1.75 8.55 -20.57
N GLY A 251 2.10 7.59 -19.75
CA GLY A 251 1.60 7.50 -18.39
C GLY A 251 2.71 7.35 -17.36
N ARG A 252 2.32 7.46 -16.10
CA ARG A 252 3.20 7.28 -14.95
C ARG A 252 2.60 6.28 -13.98
N ALA A 253 3.36 5.24 -13.68
CA ALA A 253 3.07 4.37 -12.55
C ALA A 253 3.53 5.07 -11.26
N MET A 254 2.65 5.06 -10.26
CA MET A 254 2.91 5.72 -8.99
C MET A 254 4.05 5.05 -8.23
N PRO A 255 4.81 5.79 -7.44
CA PRO A 255 5.78 5.22 -6.51
C PRO A 255 5.14 4.19 -5.58
N LEU A 256 5.84 3.08 -5.32
CA LEU A 256 5.31 2.00 -4.48
C LEU A 256 5.42 2.34 -2.98
N MET A 257 4.66 3.33 -2.58
CA MET A 257 4.48 3.76 -1.19
C MET A 257 2.99 3.90 -0.91
N ASP A 258 2.64 4.08 0.35
CA ASP A 258 1.27 4.36 0.73
C ASP A 258 0.76 5.58 -0.03
N TYR A 259 -0.40 5.43 -0.67
CA TYR A 259 -1.02 6.49 -1.47
C TYR A 259 -2.28 7.00 -0.76
N GLU A 260 -2.40 8.30 -0.66
CA GLU A 260 -3.54 8.95 -0.01
C GLU A 260 -4.61 9.32 -1.03
N LEU A 261 -5.78 8.71 -0.92
CA LEU A 261 -6.99 9.10 -1.65
C LEU A 261 -7.83 10.03 -0.79
N THR A 262 -8.09 11.22 -1.27
CA THR A 262 -8.98 12.17 -0.59
C THR A 262 -10.39 12.04 -1.15
N LEU A 263 -11.34 11.70 -0.29
CA LEU A 263 -12.77 11.68 -0.61
C LEU A 263 -13.29 13.13 -0.60
N LYS A 264 -13.66 13.61 -1.79
CA LYS A 264 -13.94 15.03 -2.01
C LYS A 264 -15.17 15.49 -1.25
N ASP A 265 -16.21 14.67 -1.25
CA ASP A 265 -17.53 15.05 -0.76
C ASP A 265 -18.00 14.12 0.37
N THR A 266 -18.87 14.61 1.25
CA THR A 266 -19.61 13.78 2.22
C THR A 266 -20.60 12.90 1.46
N GLY A 267 -20.68 11.61 1.83
CA GLY A 267 -21.56 10.66 1.16
C GLY A 267 -20.81 9.73 0.22
N TRP A 268 -21.46 9.22 -0.82
CA TRP A 268 -20.86 8.26 -1.74
C TRP A 268 -19.88 8.91 -2.71
N ASN A 269 -18.64 8.46 -2.65
CA ASN A 269 -17.57 8.82 -3.60
C ASN A 269 -17.26 7.61 -4.48
N ILE A 270 -16.92 7.86 -5.75
CA ILE A 270 -16.56 6.83 -6.71
C ILE A 270 -15.04 6.90 -6.93
N ILE A 271 -14.34 5.85 -6.52
CA ILE A 271 -12.87 5.78 -6.53
C ILE A 271 -12.35 4.60 -7.36
N GLY A 272 -11.10 4.68 -7.80
CA GLY A 272 -10.40 3.62 -8.51
C GLY A 272 -9.01 3.36 -7.93
N SER A 273 -8.41 2.24 -8.30
CA SER A 273 -7.04 1.93 -7.92
C SER A 273 -6.05 2.87 -8.63
N PRO A 274 -5.10 3.51 -7.92
CA PRO A 274 -3.99 4.20 -8.55
C PRO A 274 -2.83 3.26 -8.96
N PHE A 275 -2.97 1.95 -8.73
CA PHE A 275 -1.94 0.95 -9.01
C PHE A 275 -2.45 -0.13 -9.96
N SER A 276 -1.58 -0.65 -10.81
CA SER A 276 -1.87 -1.71 -11.78
C SER A 276 -1.85 -3.14 -11.21
N PHE A 277 -1.98 -3.26 -9.90
CA PHE A 277 -2.09 -4.51 -9.14
C PHE A 277 -3.06 -4.34 -7.96
N PRO A 278 -3.63 -5.42 -7.42
CA PRO A 278 -4.54 -5.34 -6.28
C PRO A 278 -3.87 -4.74 -5.05
N VAL A 279 -4.55 -3.79 -4.41
CA VAL A 279 -4.08 -3.08 -3.22
C VAL A 279 -5.17 -3.02 -2.16
N THR A 280 -4.80 -2.94 -0.89
CA THR A 280 -5.76 -2.77 0.20
C THR A 280 -5.97 -1.30 0.55
N VAL A 281 -7.16 -0.99 1.06
CA VAL A 281 -7.51 0.37 1.48
C VAL A 281 -7.90 0.37 2.95
N GLU A 282 -7.36 1.34 3.67
CA GLU A 282 -7.60 1.53 5.09
C GLU A 282 -8.07 2.95 5.38
N TYR A 283 -8.88 3.07 6.43
CA TYR A 283 -9.22 4.33 7.07
C TYR A 283 -8.80 4.25 8.53
N ASP A 284 -7.89 5.12 8.96
CA ASP A 284 -7.33 5.10 10.33
C ASP A 284 -6.88 3.69 10.76
N SER A 285 -6.19 2.97 9.86
CA SER A 285 -5.73 1.58 10.04
C SER A 285 -6.84 0.52 10.16
N LEU A 286 -8.07 0.86 9.80
CA LEU A 286 -9.20 -0.07 9.74
C LEU A 286 -9.59 -0.36 8.28
N PRO A 287 -9.99 -1.59 7.96
CA PRO A 287 -10.50 -1.93 6.63
C PRO A 287 -11.73 -1.09 6.26
N VAL A 288 -11.79 -0.65 5.01
CA VAL A 288 -12.90 0.14 4.46
C VAL A 288 -13.82 -0.75 3.66
N SER A 289 -15.12 -0.52 3.76
CA SER A 289 -16.11 -1.21 2.93
C SER A 289 -16.22 -0.51 1.57
N LEU A 290 -15.73 -1.16 0.54
CA LEU A 290 -15.79 -0.74 -0.86
C LEU A 290 -16.81 -1.60 -1.59
N TYR A 291 -17.67 -0.99 -2.38
CA TYR A 291 -18.68 -1.68 -3.18
C TYR A 291 -18.40 -1.45 -4.68
N THR A 292 -18.37 -2.51 -5.47
CA THR A 292 -18.30 -2.39 -6.92
C THR A 292 -19.57 -2.92 -7.57
N TYR A 293 -19.89 -2.40 -8.75
CA TYR A 293 -21.02 -2.86 -9.54
C TYR A 293 -20.52 -3.79 -10.64
N GLY A 294 -21.02 -4.99 -10.69
CA GLY A 294 -20.54 -5.98 -11.61
C GLY A 294 -21.53 -7.05 -11.96
N TYR A 295 -21.16 -7.87 -12.91
CA TYR A 295 -21.88 -9.06 -13.32
C TYR A 295 -21.35 -10.26 -12.55
N ASN A 296 -22.25 -11.05 -12.00
CA ASN A 296 -21.91 -12.31 -11.37
C ASN A 296 -22.16 -13.43 -12.37
N ASP A 297 -21.08 -14.02 -12.88
CA ASP A 297 -21.14 -15.08 -13.90
C ASP A 297 -21.92 -16.32 -13.43
N SER A 298 -21.87 -16.62 -12.14
CA SER A 298 -22.60 -17.79 -11.58
C SER A 298 -24.10 -17.58 -11.49
N THR A 299 -24.57 -16.35 -11.44
CA THR A 299 -25.98 -15.99 -11.27
C THR A 299 -26.59 -15.26 -12.45
N GLU A 300 -25.75 -14.91 -13.44
CA GLU A 300 -26.10 -14.11 -14.62
C GLU A 300 -26.78 -12.78 -14.29
N THR A 301 -26.43 -12.19 -13.16
CA THR A 301 -27.07 -10.97 -12.65
C THR A 301 -26.08 -9.82 -12.52
N ASP A 302 -26.58 -8.61 -12.78
CA ASP A 302 -25.86 -7.36 -12.49
C ASP A 302 -26.23 -6.84 -11.10
N GLY A 303 -25.31 -6.19 -10.42
CA GLY A 303 -25.62 -5.57 -9.13
C GLY A 303 -24.39 -5.16 -8.33
N TRP A 304 -24.69 -4.65 -7.14
CA TRP A 304 -23.66 -4.33 -6.16
C TRP A 304 -23.11 -5.59 -5.50
N THR A 305 -21.80 -5.72 -5.52
CA THR A 305 -21.09 -6.88 -4.94
C THR A 305 -21.04 -6.78 -3.41
N GLU A 306 -20.65 -7.89 -2.78
CA GLU A 306 -20.26 -7.86 -1.37
C GLU A 306 -19.14 -6.84 -1.14
N PRO A 307 -19.11 -6.16 0.04
CA PRO A 307 -18.06 -5.20 0.33
C PRO A 307 -16.69 -5.87 0.41
N THR A 308 -15.70 -5.15 -0.07
CA THR A 308 -14.28 -5.54 0.00
C THR A 308 -13.45 -4.39 0.56
N SER A 309 -12.24 -4.66 1.00
CA SER A 309 -11.22 -3.64 1.30
C SER A 309 -10.12 -3.58 0.24
N THR A 310 -10.28 -4.33 -0.86
CA THR A 310 -9.29 -4.45 -1.92
C THR A 310 -9.75 -3.70 -3.16
N LEU A 311 -8.90 -2.82 -3.68
CA LEU A 311 -9.03 -2.23 -5.01
C LEU A 311 -8.33 -3.13 -6.02
N ILE A 312 -9.09 -3.68 -6.95
CA ILE A 312 -8.56 -4.41 -8.11
C ILE A 312 -8.38 -3.40 -9.25
N PRO A 313 -7.27 -3.44 -10.00
CA PRO A 313 -7.04 -2.54 -11.13
C PRO A 313 -8.19 -2.53 -12.13
N TRP A 314 -8.39 -1.40 -12.76
CA TRP A 314 -9.42 -1.14 -13.78
C TRP A 314 -10.86 -1.14 -13.27
N SER A 315 -11.12 -1.55 -12.04
CA SER A 315 -12.45 -1.50 -11.43
C SER A 315 -12.68 -0.19 -10.68
N GLY A 316 -13.92 0.28 -10.71
CA GLY A 316 -14.36 1.36 -9.84
C GLY A 316 -15.09 0.83 -8.60
N TYR A 317 -15.10 1.63 -7.55
CA TYR A 317 -15.70 1.32 -6.27
C TYR A 317 -16.42 2.52 -5.68
N ALA A 318 -17.58 2.27 -5.08
CA ALA A 318 -18.24 3.25 -4.24
C ALA A 318 -17.75 3.10 -2.79
N VAL A 319 -17.42 4.22 -2.17
CA VAL A 319 -17.04 4.33 -0.77
C VAL A 319 -17.79 5.47 -0.11
N TYR A 320 -18.26 5.27 1.11
CA TYR A 320 -19.00 6.28 1.84
C TYR A 320 -18.08 7.10 2.73
N ALA A 321 -18.07 8.42 2.53
CA ALA A 321 -17.37 9.37 3.37
C ALA A 321 -18.32 9.98 4.41
N GLN A 322 -17.92 9.98 5.67
CA GLN A 322 -18.68 10.61 6.74
C GLN A 322 -18.57 12.14 6.71
N HIS A 323 -17.50 12.66 6.17
CA HIS A 323 -17.25 14.09 5.97
C HIS A 323 -16.40 14.34 4.73
N ALA A 324 -16.54 15.51 4.14
CA ALA A 324 -15.72 15.95 3.03
C ALA A 324 -14.23 16.03 3.44
N GLY A 325 -13.34 15.68 2.52
CA GLY A 325 -11.89 15.66 2.77
C GLY A 325 -11.40 14.47 3.59
N GLN A 326 -12.24 13.47 3.85
CA GLN A 326 -11.84 12.23 4.49
C GLN A 326 -10.79 11.53 3.64
N LYS A 327 -9.72 11.05 4.28
CA LYS A 327 -8.58 10.43 3.61
C LYS A 327 -8.59 8.93 3.79
N LEU A 328 -8.32 8.23 2.71
CA LEU A 328 -8.10 6.80 2.69
C LEU A 328 -6.64 6.52 2.36
N THR A 329 -6.05 5.57 3.05
CA THR A 329 -4.70 5.10 2.74
C THR A 329 -4.77 3.84 1.89
N VAL A 330 -4.21 3.91 0.68
CA VAL A 330 -4.04 2.75 -0.19
C VAL A 330 -2.67 2.14 0.10
N LYS A 331 -2.67 0.89 0.56
CA LYS A 331 -1.46 0.15 0.93
C LYS A 331 -0.92 -0.63 -0.26
N THR A 332 0.28 -0.31 -0.69
CA THR A 332 0.94 -0.98 -1.82
C THR A 332 1.53 -2.34 -1.45
N PHE A 333 1.89 -2.50 -0.19
CA PHE A 333 2.34 -3.77 0.37
C PHE A 333 1.52 -3.99 1.64
N GLU A 334 0.96 -5.19 1.76
CA GLU A 334 0.56 -5.66 3.07
C GLU A 334 1.81 -5.53 3.93
N ASN A 335 1.74 -4.68 4.95
CA ASN A 335 2.72 -4.78 6.00
C ASN A 335 2.71 -6.26 6.36
N ASP A 336 3.88 -6.90 6.45
CA ASP A 336 4.04 -8.11 7.19
C ASP A 336 3.55 -7.79 8.61
N ILE A 337 2.25 -7.80 8.78
CA ILE A 337 1.61 -7.76 10.07
C ILE A 337 2.09 -9.07 10.67
N ILE A 338 3.18 -8.94 11.41
CA ILE A 338 3.47 -9.89 12.47
C ILE A 338 2.11 -10.12 13.10
N GLU A 339 1.60 -11.34 12.97
CA GLU A 339 0.33 -11.81 13.56
C GLU A 339 0.40 -11.74 15.09
N ASN A 340 0.68 -10.58 15.62
CA ASN A 340 0.68 -10.30 17.02
C ASN A 340 -0.46 -9.32 17.28
N ASN A 341 -1.52 -9.87 17.75
CA ASN A 341 -2.74 -9.30 18.27
C ASN A 341 -3.94 -9.30 17.29
N ARG A 342 -4.44 -10.49 17.00
CA ARG A 342 -5.88 -10.64 17.15
C ARG A 342 -6.19 -10.42 18.64
N SER A 343 -6.26 -9.17 19.06
CA SER A 343 -7.13 -8.85 20.17
C SER A 343 -8.51 -9.26 19.68
N SER A 344 -9.00 -10.38 20.17
CA SER A 344 -10.42 -10.65 20.17
C SER A 344 -11.02 -9.49 20.96
N SER A 345 -11.34 -8.39 20.27
CA SER A 345 -12.25 -7.40 20.83
C SER A 345 -13.46 -8.25 21.21
N ARG A 346 -13.74 -8.37 22.49
CA ARG A 346 -14.99 -8.96 22.97
C ARG A 346 -16.06 -8.15 22.27
N VAL A 347 -16.66 -8.74 21.23
CA VAL A 347 -17.85 -8.19 20.58
C VAL A 347 -18.86 -8.06 21.70
N ASP A 348 -19.30 -6.84 21.99
CA ASP A 348 -20.38 -6.64 22.95
C ASP A 348 -21.57 -7.46 22.43
N PRO A 349 -22.11 -8.41 23.20
CA PRO A 349 -23.22 -9.26 22.75
C PRO A 349 -24.46 -8.46 22.37
N LYS A 350 -24.51 -7.18 22.65
CA LYS A 350 -25.54 -6.25 22.22
C LYS A 350 -25.30 -5.63 20.85
N GLU A 351 -24.10 -5.75 20.29
CA GLU A 351 -23.77 -5.30 18.96
C GLU A 351 -23.91 -6.45 17.97
N TRP A 352 -24.59 -6.20 16.88
CA TRP A 352 -24.75 -7.17 15.80
C TRP A 352 -24.96 -6.45 14.47
N THR A 353 -24.54 -7.10 13.40
CA THR A 353 -24.80 -6.68 12.02
C THR A 353 -25.38 -7.84 11.23
N LEU A 354 -26.28 -7.52 10.33
CA LEU A 354 -26.88 -8.46 9.38
C LEU A 354 -26.74 -7.90 7.97
N ASN A 355 -26.05 -8.62 7.12
CA ASN A 355 -25.96 -8.30 5.70
C ASN A 355 -27.19 -8.88 4.99
N LEU A 356 -27.98 -8.03 4.39
CA LEU A 356 -29.11 -8.42 3.58
C LEU A 356 -28.66 -8.64 2.14
N ARG A 357 -29.04 -9.78 1.59
CA ARG A 357 -28.78 -10.13 0.19
C ARG A 357 -30.12 -10.21 -0.53
N LEU A 358 -30.29 -9.35 -1.51
CA LEU A 358 -31.49 -9.36 -2.33
C LEU A 358 -31.13 -9.82 -3.73
N LYS A 359 -31.92 -10.77 -4.25
CA LYS A 359 -31.78 -11.27 -5.62
C LYS A 359 -33.13 -11.21 -6.30
N SER A 360 -33.16 -10.67 -7.53
CA SER A 360 -34.23 -10.82 -8.50
C SER A 360 -33.70 -11.57 -9.72
N GLU A 361 -34.52 -11.74 -10.76
CA GLU A 361 -34.08 -12.44 -11.98
C GLU A 361 -32.80 -11.85 -12.59
N ASN A 362 -32.68 -10.52 -12.60
CA ASN A 362 -31.62 -9.82 -13.33
C ASN A 362 -30.70 -8.97 -12.42
N TYR A 363 -31.00 -8.84 -11.13
CA TYR A 363 -30.34 -7.91 -10.24
C TYR A 363 -29.99 -8.54 -8.90
N LEU A 364 -28.84 -8.11 -8.38
CA LEU A 364 -28.35 -8.43 -7.04
C LEU A 364 -28.12 -7.15 -6.24
N ASP A 365 -28.41 -7.18 -4.96
CA ASP A 365 -27.97 -6.18 -4.00
C ASP A 365 -27.40 -6.86 -2.76
N TYR A 366 -26.11 -6.66 -2.53
CA TYR A 366 -25.39 -7.09 -1.33
C TYR A 366 -24.92 -5.91 -0.49
N SER A 367 -25.39 -4.71 -0.79
CA SER A 367 -24.92 -3.48 -0.15
C SER A 367 -25.65 -3.12 1.14
N THR A 368 -26.79 -3.75 1.40
CA THR A 368 -27.63 -3.38 2.55
C THR A 368 -27.18 -4.10 3.82
N ILE A 369 -26.82 -3.31 4.82
CA ILE A 369 -26.45 -3.78 6.16
C ILE A 369 -27.38 -3.14 7.17
N ILE A 370 -27.96 -3.97 8.02
CA ILE A 370 -28.70 -3.51 9.20
C ILE A 370 -28.00 -4.00 10.46
N GLY A 371 -28.10 -3.26 11.54
CA GLY A 371 -27.42 -3.67 12.76
C GLY A 371 -27.77 -2.83 13.97
N ARG A 372 -27.23 -3.23 15.09
CA ARG A 372 -27.27 -2.48 16.34
C ARG A 372 -25.84 -2.26 16.82
N THR A 373 -25.53 -1.03 17.14
CA THR A 373 -24.24 -0.63 17.71
C THR A 373 -24.46 0.33 18.89
N ASN A 374 -23.50 0.36 19.79
CA ASN A 374 -23.51 1.29 20.91
C ASN A 374 -23.34 2.77 20.48
N GLN A 375 -22.91 3.00 19.24
CA GLN A 375 -22.75 4.33 18.65
C GLN A 375 -24.02 4.80 17.89
N GLY A 376 -24.94 3.89 17.58
CA GLY A 376 -26.19 4.20 16.90
C GLY A 376 -27.21 4.87 17.82
N LYS A 377 -28.05 5.71 17.25
CA LYS A 377 -29.16 6.39 17.92
C LYS A 377 -30.48 5.88 17.33
N ASP A 378 -31.54 6.01 18.12
CA ASP A 378 -32.88 5.83 17.59
C ASP A 378 -33.19 7.00 16.62
N GLY A 379 -33.63 6.67 15.41
CA GLY A 379 -33.78 7.62 14.32
C GLY A 379 -32.53 7.73 13.43
N LYS A 380 -32.51 8.71 12.54
CA LYS A 380 -31.41 8.89 11.57
C LYS A 380 -30.14 9.40 12.24
N ASP A 381 -29.03 8.72 12.02
CA ASP A 381 -27.71 9.13 12.49
C ASP A 381 -26.62 9.00 11.40
N LEU A 382 -25.35 9.20 11.79
CA LEU A 382 -24.21 9.14 10.85
C LEU A 382 -23.88 7.71 10.36
N LEU A 383 -24.46 6.68 10.97
CA LEU A 383 -24.29 5.30 10.56
C LEU A 383 -25.30 4.90 9.47
N ASP A 384 -26.40 5.68 9.35
CA ASP A 384 -27.42 5.50 8.32
C ASP A 384 -26.91 6.02 6.98
N ARG A 385 -26.58 5.11 6.11
CA ARG A 385 -26.08 5.45 4.77
C ARG A 385 -27.23 5.48 3.77
N PRO A 386 -27.31 6.47 2.88
CA PRO A 386 -28.24 6.41 1.78
C PRO A 386 -27.92 5.23 0.86
N ALA A 387 -28.90 4.80 0.08
CA ALA A 387 -28.68 3.77 -0.93
C ALA A 387 -27.54 4.17 -1.88
N LEU A 388 -26.80 3.17 -2.35
CA LEU A 388 -25.75 3.35 -3.34
C LEU A 388 -26.29 4.05 -4.59
N PRO A 389 -25.56 5.00 -5.20
CA PRO A 389 -26.00 5.68 -6.40
C PRO A 389 -25.99 4.69 -7.57
N ALA A 390 -27.16 4.46 -8.15
CA ALA A 390 -27.31 3.59 -9.32
C ALA A 390 -27.60 4.40 -10.57
N ILE A 391 -27.09 3.93 -11.70
CA ILE A 391 -27.27 4.56 -13.01
C ILE A 391 -28.45 3.96 -13.80
N GLU A 392 -28.91 2.79 -13.41
CA GLU A 392 -30.08 2.07 -13.97
C GLU A 392 -31.04 1.65 -12.87
N SER A 393 -32.19 1.10 -13.28
CA SER A 393 -33.07 0.41 -12.37
C SER A 393 -32.35 -0.74 -11.68
N TYR A 394 -32.45 -0.81 -10.39
CA TYR A 394 -31.84 -1.84 -9.55
C TYR A 394 -32.78 -2.21 -8.41
N VAL A 395 -32.52 -3.36 -7.82
CA VAL A 395 -33.25 -3.83 -6.65
C VAL A 395 -32.46 -3.45 -5.42
N ALA A 396 -33.09 -2.80 -4.46
CA ALA A 396 -32.48 -2.45 -3.19
C ALA A 396 -33.44 -2.65 -2.03
N VAL A 397 -32.91 -3.05 -0.89
CA VAL A 397 -33.63 -3.01 0.38
C VAL A 397 -33.46 -1.60 0.97
N ARG A 398 -34.57 -1.01 1.36
CA ARG A 398 -34.58 0.27 2.07
C ARG A 398 -35.25 0.09 3.42
N THR A 399 -34.66 0.66 4.44
CA THR A 399 -35.30 0.81 5.74
C THR A 399 -35.94 2.20 5.81
N GLU A 400 -37.23 2.26 6.15
CA GLU A 400 -37.88 3.53 6.43
C GLU A 400 -37.77 3.81 7.92
N ILE A 401 -37.24 4.96 8.27
CA ILE A 401 -37.22 5.48 9.64
C ILE A 401 -38.45 6.36 9.76
N ASN A 402 -39.47 5.84 10.48
CA ASN A 402 -40.61 6.66 10.86
C ASN A 402 -40.16 7.63 11.95
N GLY A 403 -39.98 8.91 11.58
CA GLY A 403 -39.65 10.00 12.48
C GLY A 403 -40.84 10.46 13.30
#